data_c48c161ff3a1cdb8030c879511d51829
#
_entry.id   c48c161ff3a1cdb8030c879511d51829
#
_cell.length_a   1.000
_cell.length_b   1.000
_cell.length_c   1.000
_cell.angle_alpha   90.00
_cell.angle_beta   90.00
_cell.angle_gamma   90.00
#
_symmetry.space_group_name_H-M   'P 1'
#
loop_
_entity.id
_entity.type
_entity.pdbx_description
1 polymer ?
#
loop_
_entity_poly.entity_id
_entity_poly.type
_entity_poly.pdbx_seq_one_letter_code
_entity_poly.pdbx_strand_id
1 'polypeptide(L)'
;MPSNAHRPDVPAARPDSPASGSPGSVSPAGPASAVGPTIDLNADLGEGLGPWSMGDDDAMLEIVTTANIACGGHAGDPSTMRRALASARARDVAVTAHVAYPDLTGFGRRFVDMSPQDLTDTLIAQIGALSALAAAEGTAVRGVKPHGALYNAIAHHEGHARAVVDALSTPAHTSLPLVAAPGAIVAGLAEDAGIPVVLEAFADRGYRPDGTLVPRREPDAVITDEHAIVDRVLMLAVDGQVRAADGTLVPVRAQSICLHGDTPGAVHLAGVVRSALEHEGITLRSAV
;
A
#
# COMPACT_ATOMS: atom_id res chain seq x y z
N MET A 1 -48.43 -28.77 -41.36
CA MET A 1 -48.25 -28.68 -42.82
C MET A 1 -47.06 -27.78 -43.09
N PRO A 2 -46.00 -28.27 -43.71
CA PRO A 2 -44.71 -27.56 -43.83
C PRO A 2 -44.67 -26.73 -45.08
N SER A 3 -43.97 -25.61 -45.07
CA SER A 3 -43.58 -24.86 -46.25
C SER A 3 -42.08 -24.81 -46.36
N ASN A 4 -41.64 -25.34 -47.46
CA ASN A 4 -40.34 -25.49 -48.03
C ASN A 4 -39.75 -24.11 -48.44
N ALA A 5 -38.49 -23.83 -48.10
CA ALA A 5 -37.74 -22.73 -48.68
C ALA A 5 -36.30 -23.13 -49.01
N HIS A 6 -36.04 -23.02 -50.27
CA HIS A 6 -34.91 -23.17 -51.11
C HIS A 6 -33.56 -22.74 -50.50
N ARG A 7 -32.51 -23.61 -50.70
CA ARG A 7 -31.08 -23.26 -50.67
C ARG A 7 -30.61 -22.86 -52.07
N PRO A 8 -29.81 -21.82 -52.20
CA PRO A 8 -29.05 -21.64 -53.42
C PRO A 8 -27.64 -22.26 -53.29
N ASP A 9 -27.20 -22.86 -54.39
CA ASP A 9 -25.90 -23.49 -54.64
C ASP A 9 -24.73 -22.49 -54.56
N VAL A 10 -23.60 -22.95 -53.96
CA VAL A 10 -22.33 -22.22 -53.98
C VAL A 10 -21.38 -22.95 -54.95
N PRO A 11 -20.77 -22.28 -55.96
CA PRO A 11 -19.80 -22.88 -56.83
C PRO A 11 -18.41 -23.01 -56.19
N ALA A 12 -17.76 -24.14 -56.44
CA ALA A 12 -16.42 -24.47 -56.02
C ALA A 12 -15.34 -23.56 -56.63
N ALA A 13 -14.47 -23.02 -55.81
CA ALA A 13 -13.28 -22.29 -56.26
C ALA A 13 -12.05 -23.23 -56.32
N ARG A 14 -11.26 -23.06 -57.38
CA ARG A 14 -10.04 -23.79 -57.72
C ARG A 14 -8.87 -23.36 -56.81
N PRO A 15 -7.82 -24.19 -56.59
CA PRO A 15 -6.66 -23.83 -55.84
C PRO A 15 -5.64 -23.05 -56.67
N ASP A 16 -5.25 -21.88 -56.18
CA ASP A 16 -4.14 -21.11 -56.76
C ASP A 16 -2.80 -21.47 -56.09
N SER A 17 -1.78 -21.47 -56.91
CA SER A 17 -0.38 -21.84 -56.64
C SER A 17 0.32 -20.90 -55.64
N PRO A 18 1.42 -21.38 -54.96
CA PRO A 18 2.10 -20.60 -53.91
C PRO A 18 3.01 -19.52 -54.53
N ALA A 19 2.84 -18.29 -54.07
CA ALA A 19 3.77 -17.19 -54.32
C ALA A 19 4.96 -17.29 -53.34
N SER A 20 6.16 -17.28 -53.93
CA SER A 20 7.45 -17.19 -53.23
C SER A 20 7.63 -15.82 -52.61
N GLY A 21 7.46 -15.72 -51.30
CA GLY A 21 7.79 -14.54 -50.50
C GLY A 21 9.18 -14.63 -49.92
N SER A 22 10.05 -13.69 -50.23
CA SER A 22 11.39 -13.54 -49.65
C SER A 22 11.34 -13.29 -48.16
N PRO A 23 12.34 -13.77 -47.38
CA PRO A 23 12.35 -13.56 -45.92
C PRO A 23 12.64 -12.09 -45.62
N GLY A 24 11.64 -11.41 -45.04
CA GLY A 24 11.78 -10.07 -44.47
C GLY A 24 12.79 -10.07 -43.33
N SER A 25 13.76 -9.19 -43.40
CA SER A 25 14.74 -8.93 -42.35
C SER A 25 14.01 -8.49 -41.04
N VAL A 26 14.06 -9.34 -40.02
CA VAL A 26 13.64 -8.97 -38.68
C VAL A 26 14.73 -8.08 -38.11
N SER A 27 14.44 -6.78 -37.96
CA SER A 27 15.30 -5.88 -37.18
C SER A 27 15.37 -6.38 -35.75
N PRO A 28 16.55 -6.43 -35.13
CA PRO A 28 16.63 -6.77 -33.72
C PRO A 28 15.88 -5.72 -32.89
N ALA A 29 14.95 -6.17 -32.04
CA ALA A 29 14.33 -5.32 -31.04
C ALA A 29 15.45 -4.65 -30.25
N GLY A 30 15.41 -3.32 -30.17
CA GLY A 30 16.34 -2.56 -29.36
C GLY A 30 16.26 -3.04 -27.89
N PRO A 31 17.32 -2.86 -27.10
CA PRO A 31 17.32 -3.30 -25.72
C PRO A 31 16.12 -2.66 -25.00
N ALA A 32 15.25 -3.50 -24.45
CA ALA A 32 14.23 -3.04 -23.51
C ALA A 32 14.96 -2.25 -22.43
N SER A 33 14.63 -0.98 -22.25
CA SER A 33 15.14 -0.18 -21.14
C SER A 33 14.86 -0.95 -19.88
N ALA A 34 15.89 -1.45 -19.24
CA ALA A 34 15.76 -2.05 -17.92
C ALA A 34 15.28 -0.94 -16.96
N VAL A 35 13.99 -0.92 -16.68
CA VAL A 35 13.46 -0.07 -15.63
C VAL A 35 14.13 -0.55 -14.36
N GLY A 36 14.89 0.34 -13.70
CA GLY A 36 15.56 0.04 -12.45
C GLY A 36 14.57 -0.41 -11.35
N PRO A 37 15.07 -0.91 -10.23
CA PRO A 37 14.19 -1.32 -9.14
C PRO A 37 13.28 -0.15 -8.73
N THR A 38 12.03 -0.48 -8.39
CA THR A 38 11.01 0.50 -8.02
C THR A 38 10.54 0.21 -6.61
N ILE A 39 10.39 1.24 -5.78
CA ILE A 39 9.85 1.13 -4.42
C ILE A 39 8.89 2.30 -4.14
N ASP A 40 7.89 2.06 -3.31
CA ASP A 40 7.00 3.07 -2.76
C ASP A 40 7.52 3.54 -1.40
N LEU A 41 7.47 4.85 -1.15
CA LEU A 41 7.62 5.43 0.18
C LEU A 41 6.27 5.90 0.67
N ASN A 42 5.83 5.39 1.81
CA ASN A 42 4.57 5.80 2.41
C ASN A 42 4.77 6.38 3.81
N ALA A 43 3.85 7.25 4.23
CA ALA A 43 3.78 7.76 5.60
C ALA A 43 2.34 7.91 6.06
N ASP A 44 2.14 7.79 7.39
CA ASP A 44 0.86 8.02 8.05
C ASP A 44 0.67 9.52 8.26
N LEU A 45 -0.43 10.08 7.73
CA LEU A 45 -0.70 11.51 7.63
C LEU A 45 -2.17 11.82 7.97
N GLY A 46 -2.48 13.08 8.15
CA GLY A 46 -3.83 13.50 8.52
C GLY A 46 -4.24 13.06 9.92
N GLU A 47 -3.27 12.82 10.80
CA GLU A 47 -3.47 12.29 12.15
C GLU A 47 -3.76 13.38 13.19
N GLY A 48 -3.97 14.62 12.76
CA GLY A 48 -4.49 15.70 13.62
C GLY A 48 -5.97 15.49 14.00
N LEU A 49 -6.42 16.17 15.04
CA LEU A 49 -7.82 16.14 15.49
C LEU A 49 -8.22 17.52 16.04
N GLY A 50 -9.19 18.19 15.43
CA GLY A 50 -9.61 19.53 15.81
C GLY A 50 -8.46 20.54 15.79
N PRO A 51 -8.12 21.17 16.93
CA PRO A 51 -7.03 22.15 17.01
C PRO A 51 -5.64 21.49 17.17
N TRP A 52 -5.58 20.19 17.38
CA TRP A 52 -4.30 19.48 17.56
C TRP A 52 -3.77 18.98 16.23
N SER A 53 -2.53 19.34 15.92
CA SER A 53 -1.78 18.80 14.78
C SER A 53 -0.78 17.74 15.25
N MET A 54 -0.49 16.77 14.38
CA MET A 54 0.53 15.78 14.60
C MET A 54 1.43 15.70 13.35
N GLY A 55 2.74 15.86 13.55
CA GLY A 55 3.70 15.90 12.44
C GLY A 55 3.60 17.15 11.55
N ASP A 56 4.26 17.08 10.41
CA ASP A 56 4.22 18.08 9.34
C ASP A 56 3.81 17.38 8.04
N ASP A 57 2.49 17.27 7.85
CA ASP A 57 1.91 16.56 6.71
C ASP A 57 2.37 17.16 5.37
N ASP A 58 2.43 18.50 5.27
CA ASP A 58 2.79 19.18 4.03
C ASP A 58 4.24 18.92 3.64
N ALA A 59 5.17 18.97 4.61
CA ALA A 59 6.57 18.67 4.35
C ALA A 59 6.78 17.19 4.02
N MET A 60 6.06 16.28 4.67
CA MET A 60 6.14 14.85 4.38
C MET A 60 5.60 14.51 2.98
N LEU A 61 4.55 15.19 2.54
CA LEU A 61 3.96 15.02 1.20
C LEU A 61 4.89 15.47 0.06
N GLU A 62 5.92 16.27 0.32
CA GLU A 62 6.98 16.57 -0.68
C GLU A 62 7.94 15.36 -0.89
N ILE A 63 7.89 14.38 0.01
CA ILE A 63 8.89 13.30 0.07
C ILE A 63 8.29 11.96 -0.33
N VAL A 64 7.09 11.62 0.17
CA VAL A 64 6.48 10.30 -0.01
C VAL A 64 5.76 10.17 -1.35
N THR A 65 5.54 8.93 -1.78
CA THR A 65 4.76 8.59 -2.98
C THR A 65 3.35 8.12 -2.64
N THR A 66 3.12 7.73 -1.36
CA THR A 66 1.81 7.32 -0.85
C THR A 66 1.55 7.94 0.53
N ALA A 67 0.38 8.52 0.71
CA ALA A 67 -0.11 9.10 1.96
C ALA A 67 -1.19 8.19 2.57
N ASN A 68 -0.97 7.67 3.77
CA ASN A 68 -1.98 6.93 4.51
C ASN A 68 -2.76 7.93 5.36
N ILE A 69 -3.93 8.34 4.90
CA ILE A 69 -4.70 9.41 5.56
C ILE A 69 -5.66 8.83 6.59
N ALA A 70 -5.53 9.28 7.85
CA ALA A 70 -6.40 8.88 8.94
C ALA A 70 -7.88 9.15 8.64
N CYS A 71 -8.76 8.21 9.01
CA CYS A 71 -10.16 8.17 8.61
C CYS A 71 -11.14 8.35 9.78
N GLY A 72 -10.72 8.96 10.91
CA GLY A 72 -11.58 9.20 12.07
C GLY A 72 -11.62 8.05 13.09
N GLY A 73 -11.00 6.90 12.83
CA GLY A 73 -10.96 5.78 13.77
C GLY A 73 -10.01 6.03 14.94
N HIS A 74 -8.78 6.39 14.65
CA HIS A 74 -7.73 6.69 15.65
C HIS A 74 -7.35 8.17 15.69
N ALA A 75 -7.55 8.87 14.59
CA ALA A 75 -7.24 10.28 14.39
C ALA A 75 -7.96 10.79 13.13
N GLY A 76 -7.82 12.06 12.81
CA GLY A 76 -8.40 12.66 11.62
C GLY A 76 -9.87 13.04 11.82
N ASP A 77 -10.17 14.34 11.84
CA ASP A 77 -11.53 14.85 11.67
C ASP A 77 -11.78 15.20 10.19
N PRO A 78 -13.05 15.45 9.77
CA PRO A 78 -13.36 15.74 8.37
C PRO A 78 -12.56 16.91 7.78
N SER A 79 -12.26 17.93 8.57
CA SER A 79 -11.47 19.09 8.12
C SER A 79 -10.01 18.73 7.92
N THR A 80 -9.45 17.91 8.80
CA THR A 80 -8.07 17.40 8.72
C THR A 80 -7.92 16.47 7.52
N MET A 81 -8.83 15.50 7.34
CA MET A 81 -8.88 14.63 6.16
C MET A 81 -8.88 15.45 4.87
N ARG A 82 -9.77 16.44 4.80
CA ARG A 82 -9.93 17.28 3.61
C ARG A 82 -8.66 18.06 3.27
N ARG A 83 -8.00 18.65 4.28
CA ARG A 83 -6.72 19.38 4.08
C ARG A 83 -5.63 18.43 3.56
N ALA A 84 -5.47 17.26 4.19
CA ALA A 84 -4.47 16.27 3.77
C ALA A 84 -4.74 15.77 2.34
N LEU A 85 -6.01 15.52 1.98
CA LEU A 85 -6.41 15.13 0.62
C LEU A 85 -6.09 16.22 -0.41
N ALA A 86 -6.42 17.47 -0.13
CA ALA A 86 -6.12 18.61 -1.02
C ALA A 86 -4.61 18.77 -1.22
N SER A 87 -3.83 18.60 -0.15
CA SER A 87 -2.37 18.71 -0.18
C SER A 87 -1.73 17.54 -0.95
N ALA A 88 -2.20 16.30 -0.74
CA ALA A 88 -1.76 15.12 -1.49
C ALA A 88 -2.06 15.25 -2.98
N ARG A 89 -3.28 15.70 -3.34
CA ARG A 89 -3.65 15.96 -4.74
C ARG A 89 -2.74 16.99 -5.40
N ALA A 90 -2.42 18.08 -4.71
CA ALA A 90 -1.59 19.15 -5.26
C ALA A 90 -0.16 18.68 -5.61
N ARG A 91 0.28 17.55 -5.02
CA ARG A 91 1.61 16.96 -5.16
C ARG A 91 1.61 15.64 -5.93
N ASP A 92 0.46 15.22 -6.47
CA ASP A 92 0.27 13.94 -7.16
C ASP A 92 0.66 12.72 -6.31
N VAL A 93 0.47 12.80 -4.97
CA VAL A 93 0.71 11.73 -4.03
C VAL A 93 -0.52 10.83 -3.96
N ALA A 94 -0.31 9.51 -4.09
CA ALA A 94 -1.37 8.53 -3.96
C ALA A 94 -1.92 8.49 -2.52
N VAL A 95 -3.21 8.19 -2.37
CA VAL A 95 -3.88 8.19 -1.06
C VAL A 95 -4.38 6.80 -0.72
N THR A 96 -4.06 6.33 0.49
CA THR A 96 -4.70 5.16 1.11
C THR A 96 -5.57 5.56 2.29
N ALA A 97 -6.63 4.81 2.53
CA ALA A 97 -7.44 4.96 3.74
C ALA A 97 -6.72 4.31 4.93
N HIS A 98 -6.32 5.12 5.91
CA HIS A 98 -5.62 4.66 7.10
C HIS A 98 -6.62 4.30 8.20
N VAL A 99 -7.21 3.11 8.05
CA VAL A 99 -8.30 2.62 8.88
C VAL A 99 -7.80 2.02 10.20
N ALA A 100 -8.59 2.14 11.27
CA ALA A 100 -8.18 1.70 12.60
C ALA A 100 -9.37 1.18 13.42
N TYR A 101 -9.05 0.58 14.57
CA TYR A 101 -10.06 0.44 15.62
C TYR A 101 -10.60 1.82 16.02
N PRO A 102 -11.87 1.91 16.47
CA PRO A 102 -12.47 3.16 16.95
C PRO A 102 -11.92 3.51 18.33
N ASP A 103 -10.69 4.01 18.40
CA ASP A 103 -9.93 4.26 19.62
C ASP A 103 -9.17 5.60 19.57
N LEU A 104 -9.89 6.72 19.48
CA LEU A 104 -9.31 8.07 19.45
C LEU A 104 -8.41 8.34 20.65
N THR A 105 -8.85 7.92 21.86
CA THR A 105 -8.09 8.18 23.09
C THR A 105 -6.82 7.34 23.23
N GLY A 106 -6.76 6.20 22.59
CA GLY A 106 -5.58 5.34 22.54
C GLY A 106 -4.81 5.47 21.23
N PHE A 107 -5.21 6.41 20.36
CA PHE A 107 -4.60 6.61 19.07
C PHE A 107 -4.56 5.30 18.22
N GLY A 108 -5.62 4.46 18.33
CA GLY A 108 -5.68 3.18 17.63
C GLY A 108 -4.60 2.16 18.03
N ARG A 109 -3.83 2.41 19.10
CA ARG A 109 -2.71 1.56 19.51
C ARG A 109 -3.10 0.53 20.58
N ARG A 110 -4.38 0.46 20.96
CA ARG A 110 -4.94 -0.56 21.85
C ARG A 110 -5.77 -1.55 21.04
N PHE A 111 -5.63 -2.84 21.35
CA PHE A 111 -6.52 -3.86 20.80
C PHE A 111 -7.94 -3.60 21.33
N VAL A 112 -8.91 -3.57 20.42
CA VAL A 112 -10.33 -3.46 20.75
C VAL A 112 -10.99 -4.78 20.40
N ASP A 113 -11.47 -5.48 21.46
CA ASP A 113 -12.25 -6.71 21.30
C ASP A 113 -13.66 -6.35 20.83
N MET A 114 -13.91 -6.55 19.54
CA MET A 114 -15.21 -6.29 18.93
C MET A 114 -15.58 -7.40 17.97
N SER A 115 -16.86 -7.55 17.69
CA SER A 115 -17.30 -8.58 16.74
C SER A 115 -16.72 -8.32 15.35
N PRO A 116 -16.42 -9.38 14.55
CA PRO A 116 -15.98 -9.20 13.16
C PRO A 116 -16.93 -8.34 12.34
N GLN A 117 -18.25 -8.48 12.53
CA GLN A 117 -19.25 -7.68 11.81
C GLN A 117 -19.16 -6.19 12.17
N ASP A 118 -19.08 -5.86 13.48
CA ASP A 118 -18.94 -4.45 13.90
C ASP A 118 -17.65 -3.84 13.39
N LEU A 119 -16.57 -4.62 13.33
CA LEU A 119 -15.30 -4.17 12.75
C LEU A 119 -15.45 -3.93 11.25
N THR A 120 -16.04 -4.86 10.50
CA THR A 120 -16.33 -4.70 9.07
C THR A 120 -17.09 -3.41 8.79
N ASP A 121 -18.20 -3.18 9.51
CA ASP A 121 -19.03 -1.98 9.33
C ASP A 121 -18.28 -0.69 9.68
N THR A 122 -17.46 -0.74 10.73
CA THR A 122 -16.59 0.37 11.14
C THR A 122 -15.58 0.72 10.05
N LEU A 123 -14.96 -0.29 9.42
CA LEU A 123 -13.98 -0.08 8.35
C LEU A 123 -14.64 0.46 7.07
N ILE A 124 -15.81 -0.07 6.70
CA ILE A 124 -16.60 0.45 5.56
C ILE A 124 -16.92 1.94 5.77
N ALA A 125 -17.36 2.31 6.97
CA ALA A 125 -17.67 3.70 7.29
C ALA A 125 -16.44 4.62 7.20
N GLN A 126 -15.29 4.18 7.68
CA GLN A 126 -14.03 4.94 7.61
C GLN A 126 -13.57 5.12 6.16
N ILE A 127 -13.52 4.05 5.36
CA ILE A 127 -13.14 4.11 3.95
C ILE A 127 -14.12 5.00 3.18
N GLY A 128 -15.42 4.84 3.42
CA GLY A 128 -16.48 5.61 2.78
C GLY A 128 -16.38 7.11 3.07
N ALA A 129 -16.12 7.48 4.33
CA ALA A 129 -15.96 8.88 4.73
C ALA A 129 -14.78 9.55 4.00
N LEU A 130 -13.62 8.90 4.00
CA LEU A 130 -12.44 9.43 3.29
C LEU A 130 -12.67 9.47 1.78
N SER A 131 -13.30 8.43 1.20
CA SER A 131 -13.58 8.36 -0.24
C SER A 131 -14.52 9.48 -0.70
N ALA A 132 -15.54 9.81 0.10
CA ALA A 132 -16.45 10.91 -0.20
C ALA A 132 -15.73 12.26 -0.18
N LEU A 133 -14.84 12.49 0.79
CA LEU A 133 -14.03 13.71 0.86
C LEU A 133 -12.99 13.76 -0.27
N ALA A 134 -12.37 12.64 -0.62
CA ALA A 134 -11.43 12.55 -1.73
C ALA A 134 -12.10 12.92 -3.06
N ALA A 135 -13.29 12.38 -3.32
CA ALA A 135 -14.07 12.74 -4.51
C ALA A 135 -14.42 14.24 -4.54
N ALA A 136 -14.77 14.84 -3.40
CA ALA A 136 -15.04 16.27 -3.30
C ALA A 136 -13.79 17.14 -3.57
N GLU A 137 -12.61 16.65 -3.27
CA GLU A 137 -11.33 17.30 -3.57
C GLU A 137 -10.78 16.96 -4.98
N GLY A 138 -11.48 16.14 -5.77
CA GLY A 138 -11.04 15.74 -7.12
C GLY A 138 -9.86 14.77 -7.12
N THR A 139 -9.75 13.94 -6.10
CA THR A 139 -8.82 12.82 -6.00
C THR A 139 -9.57 11.54 -5.63
N ALA A 140 -8.87 10.43 -5.40
CA ALA A 140 -9.47 9.15 -5.03
C ALA A 140 -8.62 8.42 -4.01
N VAL A 141 -9.26 7.64 -3.13
CA VAL A 141 -8.60 6.61 -2.33
C VAL A 141 -8.18 5.48 -3.27
N ARG A 142 -6.90 5.08 -3.21
CA ARG A 142 -6.30 4.08 -4.09
C ARG A 142 -5.93 2.77 -3.39
N GLY A 143 -6.05 2.70 -2.06
CA GLY A 143 -5.76 1.51 -1.28
C GLY A 143 -6.20 1.67 0.17
N VAL A 144 -6.00 0.64 0.96
CA VAL A 144 -6.32 0.63 2.39
C VAL A 144 -5.12 0.14 3.17
N LYS A 145 -4.70 0.91 4.17
CA LYS A 145 -3.66 0.54 5.13
C LYS A 145 -4.24 0.56 6.54
N PRO A 146 -4.33 -0.59 7.23
CA PRO A 146 -4.69 -0.61 8.64
C PRO A 146 -3.66 0.09 9.51
N HIS A 147 -4.11 0.75 10.58
CA HIS A 147 -3.26 1.46 11.53
C HIS A 147 -3.03 0.66 12.82
N GLY A 148 -1.88 0.84 13.42
CA GLY A 148 -1.58 0.55 14.81
C GLY A 148 -1.93 -0.85 15.29
N ALA A 149 -2.81 -0.95 16.29
CA ALA A 149 -3.19 -2.24 16.88
C ALA A 149 -3.97 -3.12 15.90
N LEU A 150 -4.77 -2.54 15.00
CA LEU A 150 -5.46 -3.30 13.96
C LEU A 150 -4.46 -3.94 12.99
N TYR A 151 -3.47 -3.17 12.49
CA TYR A 151 -2.40 -3.67 11.62
C TYR A 151 -1.69 -4.87 12.24
N ASN A 152 -1.34 -4.78 13.52
CA ASN A 152 -0.67 -5.87 14.22
C ASN A 152 -1.61 -7.05 14.49
N ALA A 153 -2.88 -6.81 14.85
CA ALA A 153 -3.83 -7.87 15.17
C ALA A 153 -4.13 -8.76 13.96
N ILE A 154 -4.38 -8.16 12.79
CA ILE A 154 -4.72 -8.90 11.55
C ILE A 154 -3.57 -9.75 11.00
N ALA A 155 -2.37 -9.60 11.55
CA ALA A 155 -1.25 -10.49 11.22
C ALA A 155 -1.43 -11.90 11.81
N HIS A 156 -2.25 -12.06 12.86
CA HIS A 156 -2.42 -13.35 13.57
C HIS A 156 -3.82 -13.59 14.15
N HIS A 157 -4.73 -12.60 14.15
CA HIS A 157 -6.10 -12.73 14.63
C HIS A 157 -7.07 -12.93 13.45
N GLU A 158 -7.43 -14.18 13.18
CA GLU A 158 -8.20 -14.56 11.98
C GLU A 158 -9.54 -13.82 11.86
N GLY A 159 -10.31 -13.68 12.98
CA GLY A 159 -11.62 -13.00 12.94
C GLY A 159 -11.53 -11.55 12.48
N HIS A 160 -10.53 -10.79 12.97
CA HIS A 160 -10.31 -9.41 12.55
C HIS A 160 -9.68 -9.31 11.15
N ALA A 161 -8.81 -10.28 10.78
CA ALA A 161 -8.29 -10.35 9.43
C ALA A 161 -9.40 -10.57 8.40
N ARG A 162 -10.35 -11.49 8.67
CA ARG A 162 -11.54 -11.69 7.84
C ARG A 162 -12.41 -10.43 7.77
N ALA A 163 -12.62 -9.72 8.88
CA ALA A 163 -13.39 -8.49 8.90
C ALA A 163 -12.79 -7.40 7.95
N VAL A 164 -11.46 -7.30 7.87
CA VAL A 164 -10.79 -6.42 6.91
C VAL A 164 -11.04 -6.88 5.47
N VAL A 165 -10.91 -8.18 5.20
CA VAL A 165 -11.18 -8.75 3.87
C VAL A 165 -12.64 -8.55 3.47
N ASP A 166 -13.59 -8.77 4.39
CA ASP A 166 -15.02 -8.57 4.14
C ASP A 166 -15.34 -7.09 3.83
N ALA A 167 -14.72 -6.14 4.53
CA ALA A 167 -14.87 -4.72 4.24
C ALA A 167 -14.36 -4.34 2.84
N LEU A 168 -13.26 -4.95 2.41
CA LEU A 168 -12.67 -4.73 1.08
C LEU A 168 -13.40 -5.50 -0.03
N SER A 169 -14.11 -6.58 0.30
CA SER A 169 -14.89 -7.37 -0.66
C SER A 169 -16.22 -6.72 -1.05
N THR A 170 -16.58 -5.59 -0.43
CA THR A 170 -17.80 -4.86 -0.82
C THR A 170 -17.67 -4.28 -2.23
N PRO A 171 -18.76 -4.16 -3.02
CA PRO A 171 -18.69 -3.65 -4.40
C PRO A 171 -18.03 -2.27 -4.54
N ALA A 172 -18.06 -1.44 -3.50
CA ALA A 172 -17.45 -0.12 -3.50
C ALA A 172 -15.92 -0.17 -3.31
N HIS A 173 -15.37 -1.25 -2.79
CA HIS A 173 -13.97 -1.33 -2.36
C HIS A 173 -13.15 -2.43 -3.05
N THR A 174 -13.77 -3.29 -3.87
CA THR A 174 -13.13 -4.49 -4.47
C THR A 174 -11.89 -4.21 -5.32
N SER A 175 -11.67 -2.98 -5.74
CA SER A 175 -10.47 -2.58 -6.49
C SER A 175 -9.36 -1.99 -5.64
N LEU A 176 -9.59 -1.82 -4.32
CA LEU A 176 -8.61 -1.22 -3.42
C LEU A 176 -7.62 -2.28 -2.91
N PRO A 177 -6.32 -2.17 -3.20
CA PRO A 177 -5.32 -3.04 -2.62
C PRO A 177 -5.24 -2.85 -1.10
N LEU A 178 -4.92 -3.94 -0.41
CA LEU A 178 -4.61 -3.96 1.01
C LEU A 178 -3.10 -3.82 1.21
N VAL A 179 -2.66 -2.86 2.01
CA VAL A 179 -1.28 -2.77 2.49
C VAL A 179 -1.13 -3.60 3.77
N ALA A 180 -0.22 -4.56 3.77
CA ALA A 180 -0.04 -5.51 4.87
C ALA A 180 1.42 -5.93 5.06
N ALA A 181 1.74 -6.42 6.27
CA ALA A 181 3.06 -7.00 6.55
C ALA A 181 3.26 -8.33 5.80
N PRO A 182 4.47 -8.62 5.32
CA PRO A 182 4.81 -9.93 4.80
C PRO A 182 4.51 -11.05 5.83
N GLY A 183 3.87 -12.12 5.37
CA GLY A 183 3.52 -13.25 6.23
C GLY A 183 2.32 -13.05 7.17
N ALA A 184 1.67 -11.89 7.14
CA ALA A 184 0.43 -11.68 7.88
C ALA A 184 -0.70 -12.56 7.30
N ILE A 185 -1.54 -13.17 8.18
CA ILE A 185 -2.64 -14.04 7.71
C ILE A 185 -3.65 -13.26 6.86
N VAL A 186 -3.83 -11.97 7.11
CA VAL A 186 -4.71 -11.12 6.32
C VAL A 186 -4.27 -11.02 4.86
N ALA A 187 -2.97 -11.06 4.57
CA ALA A 187 -2.45 -11.01 3.21
C ALA A 187 -2.91 -12.23 2.40
N GLY A 188 -2.74 -13.45 2.93
CA GLY A 188 -3.22 -14.67 2.30
C GLY A 188 -4.75 -14.69 2.13
N LEU A 189 -5.50 -14.26 3.17
CA LEU A 189 -6.97 -14.17 3.08
C LEU A 189 -7.43 -13.16 2.02
N ALA A 190 -6.72 -12.05 1.86
CA ALA A 190 -7.00 -11.04 0.83
C ALA A 190 -6.72 -11.59 -0.58
N GLU A 191 -5.57 -12.24 -0.78
CA GLU A 191 -5.21 -12.90 -2.04
C GLU A 191 -6.23 -13.98 -2.43
N ASP A 192 -6.66 -14.81 -1.49
CA ASP A 192 -7.70 -15.83 -1.70
C ASP A 192 -9.05 -15.22 -2.10
N ALA A 193 -9.35 -14.01 -1.61
CA ALA A 193 -10.55 -13.24 -1.98
C ALA A 193 -10.39 -12.44 -3.28
N GLY A 194 -9.23 -12.48 -3.94
CA GLY A 194 -8.93 -11.73 -5.16
C GLY A 194 -8.65 -10.25 -4.93
N ILE A 195 -8.36 -9.84 -3.70
CA ILE A 195 -7.96 -8.48 -3.34
C ILE A 195 -6.45 -8.34 -3.54
N PRO A 196 -5.97 -7.34 -4.31
CA PRO A 196 -4.54 -7.11 -4.46
C PRO A 196 -3.89 -6.77 -3.12
N VAL A 197 -2.68 -7.29 -2.88
CA VAL A 197 -1.92 -7.01 -1.65
C VAL A 197 -0.63 -6.28 -2.00
N VAL A 198 -0.36 -5.20 -1.29
CA VAL A 198 0.92 -4.49 -1.29
C VAL A 198 1.64 -4.83 0.01
N LEU A 199 2.76 -5.53 -0.10
CA LEU A 199 3.58 -5.89 1.06
C LEU A 199 4.44 -4.70 1.49
N GLU A 200 4.37 -4.39 2.78
CA GLU A 200 5.02 -3.25 3.39
C GLU A 200 6.15 -3.68 4.35
N ALA A 201 7.25 -2.92 4.32
CA ALA A 201 8.30 -2.97 5.33
C ALA A 201 8.45 -1.60 6.03
N PHE A 202 9.18 -1.57 7.14
CA PHE A 202 9.37 -0.36 7.94
C PHE A 202 10.84 0.04 7.97
N ALA A 203 11.11 1.30 7.70
CA ALA A 203 12.46 1.84 7.72
C ALA A 203 13.08 1.84 9.12
N ASP A 204 12.30 2.21 10.13
CA ASP A 204 12.73 2.54 11.49
C ASP A 204 12.33 1.50 12.55
N ARG A 205 11.85 0.30 12.13
CA ARG A 205 11.40 -0.73 13.07
C ARG A 205 12.41 -1.88 13.19
N GLY A 206 12.56 -2.40 14.40
CA GLY A 206 13.28 -3.64 14.66
C GLY A 206 12.54 -4.87 14.13
N TYR A 207 13.30 -5.83 13.59
CA TYR A 207 12.76 -7.11 13.12
C TYR A 207 13.32 -8.24 13.96
N ARG A 208 12.51 -9.28 14.15
CA ARG A 208 12.91 -10.57 14.73
C ARG A 208 13.45 -11.51 13.64
N PRO A 209 14.16 -12.59 14.01
CA PRO A 209 14.66 -13.57 13.05
C PRO A 209 13.59 -14.28 12.21
N ASP A 210 12.34 -14.27 12.67
CA ASP A 210 11.17 -14.80 11.96
C ASP A 210 10.52 -13.80 10.98
N GLY A 211 11.09 -12.59 10.85
CA GLY A 211 10.58 -11.53 9.98
C GLY A 211 9.47 -10.67 10.59
N THR A 212 9.04 -10.95 11.82
CA THR A 212 8.05 -10.13 12.51
C THR A 212 8.67 -8.89 13.14
N LEU A 213 7.86 -7.85 13.36
CA LEU A 213 8.32 -6.64 14.03
C LEU A 213 8.53 -6.87 15.52
N VAL A 214 9.59 -6.28 16.07
CA VAL A 214 9.77 -6.20 17.53
C VAL A 214 8.65 -5.33 18.11
N PRO A 215 7.90 -5.78 19.15
CA PRO A 215 6.87 -4.98 19.78
C PRO A 215 7.40 -3.65 20.30
N ARG A 216 6.69 -2.54 20.08
CA ARG A 216 7.16 -1.16 20.39
C ARG A 216 7.60 -0.95 21.85
N ARG A 217 7.15 -1.78 22.80
CA ARG A 217 7.51 -1.73 24.21
C ARG A 217 8.81 -2.45 24.58
N GLU A 218 9.36 -3.21 23.62
CA GLU A 218 10.62 -3.95 23.82
C GLU A 218 11.82 -3.08 23.41
N PRO A 219 13.01 -3.34 23.94
CA PRO A 219 14.24 -2.73 23.45
C PRO A 219 14.43 -3.01 21.97
N ASP A 220 15.13 -2.11 21.25
CA ASP A 220 15.45 -2.23 19.83
C ASP A 220 14.23 -2.28 18.89
N ALA A 221 13.04 -1.95 19.39
CA ALA A 221 11.81 -1.91 18.59
C ALA A 221 11.79 -0.77 17.58
N VAL A 222 12.49 0.33 17.88
CA VAL A 222 12.58 1.53 17.03
C VAL A 222 14.04 1.89 16.85
N ILE A 223 14.44 2.09 15.62
CA ILE A 223 15.78 2.54 15.24
C ILE A 223 15.72 4.05 15.09
N THR A 224 16.67 4.75 15.70
CA THR A 224 16.80 6.21 15.65
C THR A 224 18.08 6.69 14.98
N ASP A 225 19.01 5.79 14.73
CA ASP A 225 20.24 6.09 14.02
C ASP A 225 19.98 6.22 12.51
N GLU A 226 20.27 7.38 11.96
CA GLU A 226 19.99 7.73 10.56
C GLU A 226 20.74 6.81 9.59
N HIS A 227 22.02 6.50 9.85
CA HIS A 227 22.79 5.64 8.97
C HIS A 227 22.24 4.21 8.97
N ALA A 228 21.89 3.68 10.14
CA ALA A 228 21.28 2.35 10.24
C ALA A 228 19.94 2.27 9.52
N ILE A 229 19.14 3.36 9.50
CA ILE A 229 17.88 3.43 8.77
C ILE A 229 18.13 3.45 7.26
N VAL A 230 19.07 4.27 6.77
CA VAL A 230 19.45 4.33 5.36
C VAL A 230 19.96 2.98 4.87
N ASP A 231 20.91 2.37 5.59
CA ASP A 231 21.45 1.04 5.25
C ASP A 231 20.34 -0.01 5.16
N ARG A 232 19.38 0.01 6.09
CA ARG A 232 18.22 -0.89 6.07
C ARG A 232 17.33 -0.67 4.87
N VAL A 233 17.01 0.57 4.55
CA VAL A 233 16.14 0.91 3.42
C VAL A 233 16.77 0.50 2.10
N LEU A 234 18.08 0.71 1.94
CA LEU A 234 18.80 0.25 0.76
C LEU A 234 18.82 -1.29 0.68
N MET A 235 19.09 -1.98 1.80
CA MET A 235 19.02 -3.44 1.86
C MET A 235 17.62 -3.98 1.54
N LEU A 236 16.54 -3.33 2.01
CA LEU A 236 15.17 -3.67 1.66
C LEU A 236 14.90 -3.50 0.18
N ALA A 237 15.28 -2.36 -0.39
CA ALA A 237 14.93 -2.00 -1.76
C ALA A 237 15.77 -2.77 -2.80
N VAL A 238 17.03 -3.08 -2.50
CA VAL A 238 17.96 -3.76 -3.42
C VAL A 238 17.95 -5.28 -3.22
N ASP A 239 18.08 -5.73 -1.95
CA ASP A 239 18.28 -7.15 -1.64
C ASP A 239 16.99 -7.85 -1.20
N GLY A 240 15.93 -7.11 -0.87
CA GLY A 240 14.71 -7.67 -0.30
C GLY A 240 14.93 -8.33 1.06
N GLN A 241 15.81 -7.77 1.88
CA GLN A 241 16.20 -8.31 3.17
C GLN A 241 16.27 -7.22 4.25
N VAL A 242 16.21 -7.64 5.50
CA VAL A 242 16.51 -6.79 6.67
C VAL A 242 17.48 -7.51 7.60
N ARG A 243 18.22 -6.74 8.38
CA ARG A 243 18.99 -7.28 9.50
C ARG A 243 18.10 -7.28 10.76
N ALA A 244 17.84 -8.46 11.30
CA ALA A 244 17.11 -8.64 12.56
C ALA A 244 17.93 -8.15 13.77
N ALA A 245 17.30 -8.01 14.93
CA ALA A 245 17.94 -7.53 16.17
C ALA A 245 19.13 -8.39 16.64
N ASP A 246 19.12 -9.69 16.32
CA ASP A 246 20.24 -10.61 16.61
C ASP A 246 21.33 -10.64 15.54
N GLY A 247 21.21 -9.82 14.48
CA GLY A 247 22.14 -9.75 13.36
C GLY A 247 21.82 -10.68 12.18
N THR A 248 20.82 -11.57 12.30
CA THR A 248 20.39 -12.46 11.22
C THR A 248 19.84 -11.67 10.04
N LEU A 249 20.19 -12.09 8.80
CA LEU A 249 19.57 -11.55 7.59
C LEU A 249 18.26 -12.29 7.32
N VAL A 250 17.18 -11.53 7.22
CA VAL A 250 15.82 -12.07 7.04
C VAL A 250 15.26 -11.57 5.70
N PRO A 251 14.80 -12.44 4.81
CA PRO A 251 14.10 -12.04 3.60
C PRO A 251 12.80 -11.31 3.94
N VAL A 252 12.68 -10.06 3.48
CA VAL A 252 11.48 -9.23 3.61
C VAL A 252 11.24 -8.56 2.27
N ARG A 253 10.46 -9.22 1.43
CA ARG A 253 10.09 -8.65 0.13
C ARG A 253 8.94 -7.67 0.35
N ALA A 254 9.18 -6.41 0.06
CA ALA A 254 8.18 -5.35 0.18
C ALA A 254 8.14 -4.52 -1.12
N GLN A 255 6.96 -4.04 -1.46
CA GLN A 255 6.75 -3.05 -2.53
C GLN A 255 6.69 -1.63 -1.99
N SER A 256 6.47 -1.48 -0.68
CA SER A 256 6.34 -0.19 0.00
C SER A 256 7.14 -0.15 1.29
N ILE A 257 7.77 0.99 1.57
CA ILE A 257 8.51 1.23 2.81
C ILE A 257 7.82 2.35 3.58
N CYS A 258 7.40 2.05 4.81
CA CYS A 258 6.77 3.02 5.70
C CYS A 258 7.81 3.83 6.47
N LEU A 259 7.57 5.15 6.50
CA LEU A 259 8.27 6.14 7.31
C LEU A 259 7.28 6.72 8.32
N HIS A 260 7.65 6.74 9.60
CA HIS A 260 6.79 7.37 10.60
C HIS A 260 6.97 8.89 10.58
N GLY A 261 5.85 9.63 10.57
CA GLY A 261 5.81 11.10 10.56
C GLY A 261 5.70 11.75 11.94
N ASP A 262 5.45 10.96 12.99
CA ASP A 262 5.08 11.42 14.34
C ASP A 262 6.27 11.67 15.28
N THR A 263 7.52 11.47 14.82
CA THR A 263 8.72 11.68 15.62
C THR A 263 9.45 12.97 15.26
N PRO A 264 10.11 13.65 16.23
CA PRO A 264 10.97 14.79 15.90
C PRO A 264 12.04 14.40 14.86
N GLY A 265 12.18 15.21 13.80
CA GLY A 265 13.14 14.93 12.73
C GLY A 265 12.63 13.97 11.64
N ALA A 266 11.39 13.49 11.70
CA ALA A 266 10.83 12.56 10.74
C ALA A 266 10.92 13.04 9.28
N VAL A 267 10.61 14.30 9.02
CA VAL A 267 10.70 14.91 7.67
C VAL A 267 12.14 14.90 7.17
N HIS A 268 13.12 15.27 8.02
CA HIS A 268 14.53 15.22 7.66
C HIS A 268 14.95 13.80 7.29
N LEU A 269 14.65 12.83 8.15
CA LEU A 269 14.96 11.43 7.94
C LEU A 269 14.33 10.89 6.64
N ALA A 270 13.08 11.21 6.39
CA ALA A 270 12.39 10.83 5.16
C ALA A 270 13.09 11.41 3.91
N GLY A 271 13.54 12.66 3.97
CA GLY A 271 14.30 13.31 2.91
C GLY A 271 15.65 12.62 2.65
N VAL A 272 16.37 12.24 3.71
CA VAL A 272 17.62 11.49 3.61
C VAL A 272 17.42 10.11 2.99
N VAL A 273 16.39 9.38 3.44
CA VAL A 273 16.00 8.07 2.88
C VAL A 273 15.67 8.18 1.40
N ARG A 274 14.84 9.15 1.01
CA ARG A 274 14.49 9.42 -0.39
C ARG A 274 15.74 9.66 -1.23
N SER A 275 16.62 10.57 -0.78
CA SER A 275 17.84 10.93 -1.50
C SER A 275 18.79 9.73 -1.66
N ALA A 276 18.89 8.86 -0.65
CA ALA A 276 19.71 7.65 -0.71
C ALA A 276 19.18 6.65 -1.76
N LEU A 277 17.86 6.42 -1.80
CA LEU A 277 17.23 5.55 -2.78
C LEU A 277 17.42 6.08 -4.22
N GLU A 278 17.19 7.38 -4.43
CA GLU A 278 17.39 8.03 -5.73
C GLU A 278 18.85 7.98 -6.18
N HIS A 279 19.81 8.12 -5.25
CA HIS A 279 21.25 8.03 -5.53
C HIS A 279 21.65 6.63 -6.02
N GLU A 280 21.04 5.59 -5.46
CA GLU A 280 21.22 4.18 -5.89
C GLU A 280 20.45 3.84 -7.17
N GLY A 281 19.81 4.82 -7.82
CA GLY A 281 19.07 4.63 -9.06
C GLY A 281 17.73 3.90 -8.88
N ILE A 282 17.17 3.90 -7.68
CA ILE A 282 15.87 3.31 -7.37
C ILE A 282 14.77 4.32 -7.73
N THR A 283 13.82 3.90 -8.53
CA THR A 283 12.67 4.73 -8.90
C THR A 283 11.63 4.73 -7.78
N LEU A 284 11.26 5.92 -7.31
CA LEU A 284 10.19 6.08 -6.33
C LEU A 284 8.84 6.22 -7.03
N ARG A 285 7.92 5.31 -6.73
CA ARG A 285 6.56 5.31 -7.29
C ARG A 285 5.61 4.58 -6.35
N SER A 286 4.40 5.12 -6.19
CA SER A 286 3.33 4.46 -5.42
C SER A 286 3.09 3.03 -5.89
N ALA A 287 2.86 2.14 -4.93
CA ALA A 287 2.52 0.73 -5.13
C ALA A 287 0.99 0.49 -5.19
N VAL A 288 0.15 1.54 -4.90
CA VAL A 288 -1.31 1.47 -4.92
C VAL A 288 -1.94 2.23 -6.08
#